data_710ad1d6bb968ba7e7122f08e142f673
#
_entry.id   710ad1d6bb968ba7e7122f08e142f673
#
_cell.length_a   1.000
_cell.length_b   1.000
_cell.length_c   1.000
_cell.angle_alpha   90.00
_cell.angle_beta   90.00
_cell.angle_gamma   90.00
#
_symmetry.space_group_name_H-M   'P 1'
#
loop_
_entity.id
_entity.type
_entity.pdbx_description
1 polymer ?
#
loop_
_entity_poly.entity_id
_entity_poly.type
_entity_poly.pdbx_seq_one_letter_code
_entity_poly.pdbx_strand_id
1 'polypeptide(L)'
;MIGFGFIVNGVMKYKKNLSNDNKKIIAILEEQRFFMTKTVDDISNSLTTSKIIGDQNTDKIIENYLIGGFVLDWGPEYFSTRKNVALVVRGDRPDVQLSALQSGTLNVLIATNNITPVEYVIYEAKKLKIPIVVVEENTEESIGKLSDSFENYAFDHNDKVLYSNKLLNENINFEELFDVFSAPITK
;
A
#
# COMPACT_ATOMS: atom_id res chain seq x y z
N MET A 1 4.20 37.98 21.41
CA MET A 1 3.49 36.68 21.51
C MET A 1 3.94 35.87 20.29
N ILE A 2 4.79 34.87 20.49
CA ILE A 2 5.31 34.03 19.40
C ILE A 2 4.16 33.08 19.01
N GLY A 3 3.56 33.31 17.85
CA GLY A 3 2.54 32.42 17.33
C GLY A 3 3.18 31.16 16.77
N PHE A 4 3.15 30.06 17.51
CA PHE A 4 3.49 28.75 16.93
C PHE A 4 2.33 28.27 16.09
N GLY A 5 2.58 28.10 14.78
CA GLY A 5 1.68 27.39 13.92
C GLY A 5 1.88 25.87 14.08
N PHE A 6 0.79 25.12 14.07
CA PHE A 6 0.82 23.67 14.15
C PHE A 6 0.31 23.07 12.82
N ILE A 7 1.07 22.09 12.31
CA ILE A 7 0.60 21.17 11.29
C ILE A 7 0.10 19.93 12.04
N VAL A 8 -1.17 19.63 11.92
CA VAL A 8 -1.77 18.45 12.54
C VAL A 8 -1.91 17.37 11.48
N ASN A 9 -1.14 16.29 11.65
CA ASN A 9 -1.11 15.14 10.75
C ASN A 9 -1.88 13.96 11.37
N GLY A 10 -2.53 13.14 10.56
CA GLY A 10 -3.17 11.90 11.00
C GLY A 10 -4.50 12.10 11.71
N VAL A 11 -5.19 13.22 11.48
CA VAL A 11 -6.49 13.47 12.09
C VAL A 11 -7.59 12.73 11.33
N MET A 12 -8.18 11.73 11.96
CA MET A 12 -9.45 11.20 11.49
C MET A 12 -10.48 12.32 11.43
N LYS A 13 -11.31 12.34 10.41
CA LYS A 13 -12.42 13.22 9.98
C LYS A 13 -13.14 14.14 11.00
N TYR A 14 -12.67 14.31 12.23
CA TYR A 14 -13.30 15.11 13.29
C TYR A 14 -12.67 16.50 13.41
N LYS A 15 -12.92 17.35 12.40
CA LYS A 15 -12.52 18.77 12.40
C LYS A 15 -13.11 19.62 13.56
N LYS A 16 -14.07 19.11 14.32
CA LYS A 16 -14.89 19.95 15.21
C LYS A 16 -14.23 20.33 16.54
N ASN A 17 -13.17 19.67 16.99
CA ASN A 17 -12.65 19.89 18.35
C ASN A 17 -11.24 20.55 18.43
N LEU A 18 -10.66 20.96 17.30
CA LEU A 18 -9.31 21.54 17.28
C LEU A 18 -9.26 23.07 17.43
N SER A 19 -10.43 23.74 17.52
CA SER A 19 -10.53 25.20 17.48
C SER A 19 -10.45 25.91 18.82
N ASN A 20 -10.18 25.22 19.93
CA ASN A 20 -10.38 25.82 21.26
C ASN A 20 -9.13 26.32 22.00
N ASP A 21 -7.95 26.16 21.45
CA ASP A 21 -6.76 26.80 22.03
C ASP A 21 -6.28 27.92 21.10
N ASN A 22 -5.84 29.07 21.68
CA ASN A 22 -5.29 30.25 21.00
C ASN A 22 -4.06 29.97 20.11
N LYS A 23 -3.96 28.81 19.51
CA LYS A 23 -2.88 28.36 18.65
C LYS A 23 -3.36 28.43 17.20
N LYS A 24 -2.60 29.10 16.35
CA LYS A 24 -2.89 29.18 14.92
C LYS A 24 -2.61 27.82 14.27
N ILE A 25 -3.65 27.14 13.80
CA ILE A 25 -3.52 25.93 12.98
C ILE A 25 -3.29 26.37 11.54
N ILE A 26 -2.13 26.02 10.98
CA ILE A 26 -1.75 26.37 9.60
C ILE A 26 -2.33 25.37 8.61
N ALA A 27 -2.31 24.08 8.95
CA ALA A 27 -2.87 23.05 8.10
C ALA A 27 -3.37 21.86 8.94
N ILE A 28 -4.35 21.16 8.39
CA ILE A 28 -4.85 19.87 8.90
C ILE A 28 -4.72 18.87 7.76
N LEU A 29 -3.84 17.89 7.94
CA LEU A 29 -3.64 16.80 6.98
C LEU A 29 -4.41 15.57 7.48
N GLU A 30 -5.32 15.07 6.64
CA GLU A 30 -6.02 13.82 6.92
C GLU A 30 -5.06 12.64 6.76
N GLU A 31 -5.30 11.57 7.53
CA GLU A 31 -4.54 10.32 7.40
C GLU A 31 -4.68 9.75 5.99
N GLN A 32 -3.56 9.46 5.37
CA GLN A 32 -3.50 8.92 4.02
C GLN A 32 -2.95 7.49 4.07
N ARG A 33 -3.81 6.51 3.86
CA ARG A 33 -3.43 5.09 3.83
C ARG A 33 -2.39 4.76 2.77
N PHE A 34 -2.33 5.57 1.72
CA PHE A 34 -1.33 5.41 0.67
C PHE A 34 0.11 5.46 1.20
N PHE A 35 0.40 6.24 2.23
CA PHE A 35 1.74 6.28 2.82
C PHE A 35 2.13 4.99 3.57
N MET A 36 1.14 4.19 3.96
CA MET A 36 1.35 2.92 4.66
C MET A 36 1.46 1.72 3.70
N THR A 37 1.41 1.96 2.40
CA THR A 37 1.53 0.91 1.38
C THR A 37 2.94 0.35 1.30
N LYS A 38 3.05 -0.88 0.79
CA LYS A 38 4.31 -1.60 0.58
C LYS A 38 4.54 -1.88 -0.89
N THR A 39 5.80 -2.07 -1.26
CA THR A 39 6.16 -2.58 -2.58
C THR A 39 6.08 -4.11 -2.59
N VAL A 40 6.14 -4.71 -3.78
CA VAL A 40 6.27 -6.18 -3.91
C VAL A 40 7.55 -6.68 -3.25
N ASP A 41 8.65 -5.91 -3.34
CA ASP A 41 9.92 -6.24 -2.66
C ASP A 41 9.75 -6.26 -1.14
N ASP A 42 9.09 -5.25 -0.56
CA ASP A 42 8.81 -5.22 0.88
C ASP A 42 7.99 -6.42 1.34
N ILE A 43 6.99 -6.81 0.53
CA ILE A 43 6.14 -7.98 0.79
C ILE A 43 6.97 -9.25 0.75
N SER A 44 7.80 -9.41 -0.29
CA SER A 44 8.63 -10.60 -0.44
C SER A 44 9.64 -10.75 0.71
N ASN A 45 10.15 -9.63 1.22
CA ASN A 45 11.06 -9.61 2.37
C ASN A 45 10.36 -9.84 3.72
N SER A 46 9.06 -9.58 3.80
CA SER A 46 8.26 -9.81 5.00
C SER A 46 7.83 -11.29 5.17
N LEU A 47 7.97 -12.09 4.13
CA LEU A 47 7.57 -13.50 4.07
C LEU A 47 8.80 -14.40 3.91
N THR A 48 8.68 -15.69 4.23
CA THR A 48 9.72 -16.69 3.94
C THR A 48 9.64 -17.06 2.46
N THR A 49 10.19 -16.20 1.63
CA THR A 49 10.13 -16.35 0.17
C THR A 49 11.12 -17.40 -0.30
N SER A 50 10.61 -18.48 -0.87
CA SER A 50 11.42 -19.55 -1.47
C SER A 50 11.82 -19.27 -2.91
N LYS A 51 10.97 -18.55 -3.67
CA LYS A 51 11.18 -18.25 -5.09
C LYS A 51 10.38 -17.06 -5.55
N ILE A 52 11.01 -16.20 -6.38
CA ILE A 52 10.32 -15.14 -7.13
C ILE A 52 10.38 -15.52 -8.61
N ILE A 53 9.23 -15.47 -9.28
CA ILE A 53 9.09 -15.75 -10.71
C ILE A 53 8.63 -14.46 -11.39
N GLY A 54 9.42 -13.95 -12.34
CA GLY A 54 9.17 -12.67 -12.99
C GLY A 54 9.58 -11.50 -12.08
N ASP A 55 10.86 -11.17 -12.14
CA ASP A 55 11.53 -10.10 -11.37
C ASP A 55 11.22 -8.67 -11.84
N GLN A 56 10.37 -8.53 -12.85
CA GLN A 56 9.95 -7.23 -13.35
C GLN A 56 8.82 -6.66 -12.50
N ASN A 57 8.89 -5.36 -12.21
CA ASN A 57 7.88 -4.63 -11.45
C ASN A 57 7.75 -5.01 -9.95
N THR A 58 8.84 -5.36 -9.31
CA THR A 58 8.86 -5.62 -7.86
C THR A 58 8.80 -4.33 -7.03
N ASP A 59 9.01 -3.18 -7.66
CA ASP A 59 8.85 -1.84 -7.11
C ASP A 59 7.39 -1.36 -7.06
N LYS A 60 6.44 -2.09 -7.68
CA LYS A 60 5.03 -1.69 -7.67
C LYS A 60 4.45 -1.63 -6.26
N ILE A 61 3.69 -0.56 -6.02
CA ILE A 61 2.96 -0.35 -4.77
C ILE A 61 1.76 -1.29 -4.68
N ILE A 62 1.55 -1.85 -3.50
CA ILE A 62 0.40 -2.67 -3.12
C ILE A 62 -0.48 -1.87 -2.15
N GLU A 63 -1.70 -1.62 -2.56
CA GLU A 63 -2.68 -0.91 -1.74
C GLU A 63 -3.68 -1.84 -1.06
N ASN A 64 -3.89 -3.02 -1.64
CA ASN A 64 -4.92 -3.94 -1.17
C ASN A 64 -4.42 -5.38 -1.17
N TYR A 65 -4.90 -6.16 -0.20
CA TYR A 65 -4.68 -7.59 -0.12
C TYR A 65 -6.00 -8.32 -0.30
N LEU A 66 -6.01 -9.32 -1.16
CA LEU A 66 -7.15 -10.21 -1.34
C LEU A 66 -6.73 -11.67 -1.12
N ILE A 67 -7.65 -12.45 -0.61
CA ILE A 67 -7.42 -13.88 -0.34
C ILE A 67 -8.15 -14.69 -1.40
N GLY A 68 -7.40 -15.56 -2.08
CA GLY A 68 -7.94 -16.45 -3.10
C GLY A 68 -8.55 -17.72 -2.50
N GLY A 69 -9.72 -17.58 -1.86
CA GLY A 69 -10.43 -18.71 -1.25
C GLY A 69 -11.75 -19.10 -1.92
N PHE A 70 -12.24 -18.30 -2.86
CA PHE A 70 -13.58 -18.42 -3.41
C PHE A 70 -13.67 -19.31 -4.66
N VAL A 71 -14.90 -19.73 -4.97
CA VAL A 71 -15.26 -20.54 -6.11
C VAL A 71 -15.32 -19.67 -7.37
N LEU A 72 -15.02 -20.26 -8.51
CA LEU A 72 -14.78 -19.70 -9.84
C LEU A 72 -15.80 -18.65 -10.34
N ASP A 73 -17.07 -18.82 -10.07
CA ASP A 73 -18.13 -18.05 -10.75
C ASP A 73 -18.13 -16.55 -10.43
N TRP A 74 -17.60 -16.17 -9.24
CA TRP A 74 -17.53 -14.78 -8.76
C TRP A 74 -16.12 -14.19 -8.78
N GLY A 75 -15.13 -14.98 -9.21
CA GLY A 75 -13.72 -14.60 -9.16
C GLY A 75 -13.41 -13.29 -9.87
N PRO A 76 -13.77 -13.10 -11.16
CA PRO A 76 -13.45 -11.87 -11.89
C PRO A 76 -14.04 -10.62 -11.25
N GLU A 77 -15.29 -10.67 -10.78
CA GLU A 77 -15.93 -9.55 -10.09
C GLU A 77 -15.26 -9.26 -8.74
N TYR A 78 -14.99 -10.28 -7.94
CA TYR A 78 -14.33 -10.14 -6.64
C TYR A 78 -12.94 -9.49 -6.78
N PHE A 79 -12.12 -9.97 -7.71
CA PHE A 79 -10.78 -9.45 -7.89
C PHE A 79 -10.75 -8.04 -8.51
N SER A 80 -11.78 -7.64 -9.25
CA SER A 80 -11.90 -6.29 -9.82
C SER A 80 -12.39 -5.22 -8.83
N THR A 81 -12.82 -5.61 -7.62
CA THR A 81 -13.32 -4.67 -6.61
C THR A 81 -12.26 -3.72 -6.06
N ARG A 82 -10.98 -4.07 -6.19
CA ARG A 82 -9.85 -3.31 -5.68
C ARG A 82 -8.81 -3.12 -6.77
N LYS A 83 -7.92 -2.13 -6.60
CA LYS A 83 -6.77 -1.89 -7.47
C LYS A 83 -5.47 -2.12 -6.71
N ASN A 84 -4.38 -2.30 -7.44
CA ASN A 84 -3.04 -2.50 -6.89
C ASN A 84 -3.02 -3.61 -5.83
N VAL A 85 -3.49 -4.79 -6.25
CA VAL A 85 -3.79 -5.92 -5.37
C VAL A 85 -2.60 -6.87 -5.25
N ALA A 86 -2.30 -7.29 -4.03
CA ALA A 86 -1.60 -8.54 -3.77
C ALA A 86 -2.62 -9.65 -3.49
N LEU A 87 -2.58 -10.72 -4.28
CA LEU A 87 -3.40 -11.90 -4.05
C LEU A 87 -2.62 -12.95 -3.25
N VAL A 88 -3.14 -13.33 -2.10
CA VAL A 88 -2.63 -14.47 -1.32
C VAL A 88 -3.49 -15.70 -1.63
N VAL A 89 -2.88 -16.71 -2.22
CA VAL A 89 -3.61 -17.91 -2.67
C VAL A 89 -2.70 -19.14 -2.60
N ARG A 90 -3.28 -20.31 -2.37
CA ARG A 90 -2.54 -21.56 -2.42
C ARG A 90 -1.93 -21.79 -3.81
N GLY A 91 -0.69 -22.28 -3.86
CA GLY A 91 0.01 -22.52 -5.12
C GLY A 91 -0.68 -23.58 -6.02
N ASP A 92 -1.49 -24.48 -5.45
CA ASP A 92 -2.26 -25.52 -6.14
C ASP A 92 -3.69 -25.10 -6.56
N ARG A 93 -3.97 -23.77 -6.64
CA ARG A 93 -5.26 -23.24 -7.07
C ARG A 93 -5.16 -22.42 -8.36
N PRO A 94 -4.83 -23.08 -9.48
CA PRO A 94 -4.64 -22.40 -10.76
C PRO A 94 -5.91 -21.72 -11.28
N ASP A 95 -7.07 -22.23 -10.92
CA ASP A 95 -8.39 -21.68 -11.21
C ASP A 95 -8.53 -20.25 -10.66
N VAL A 96 -8.24 -20.08 -9.39
CA VAL A 96 -8.30 -18.77 -8.69
C VAL A 96 -7.21 -17.85 -9.20
N GLN A 97 -5.99 -18.37 -9.38
CA GLN A 97 -4.84 -17.62 -9.86
C GLN A 97 -5.08 -17.00 -11.23
N LEU A 98 -5.62 -17.78 -12.19
CA LEU A 98 -5.94 -17.27 -13.52
C LEU A 98 -7.06 -16.22 -13.50
N SER A 99 -8.12 -16.49 -12.73
CA SER A 99 -9.21 -15.53 -12.59
C SER A 99 -8.73 -14.18 -12.07
N ALA A 100 -7.81 -14.20 -11.09
CA ALA A 100 -7.21 -12.98 -10.56
C ALA A 100 -6.28 -12.28 -11.55
N LEU A 101 -5.44 -13.01 -12.28
CA LEU A 101 -4.58 -12.46 -13.33
C LEU A 101 -5.40 -11.76 -14.41
N GLN A 102 -6.54 -12.31 -14.80
CA GLN A 102 -7.43 -11.76 -15.80
C GLN A 102 -8.22 -10.53 -15.34
N SER A 103 -8.29 -10.26 -14.04
CA SER A 103 -8.99 -9.09 -13.50
C SER A 103 -8.36 -7.75 -13.88
N GLY A 104 -7.07 -7.76 -14.24
CA GLY A 104 -6.31 -6.54 -14.58
C GLY A 104 -5.97 -5.64 -13.39
N THR A 105 -6.18 -6.09 -12.17
CA THR A 105 -5.98 -5.31 -10.93
C THR A 105 -4.82 -5.79 -10.08
N LEU A 106 -4.24 -6.94 -10.45
CA LEU A 106 -3.21 -7.63 -9.69
C LEU A 106 -1.84 -7.02 -9.95
N ASN A 107 -1.11 -6.73 -8.88
CA ASN A 107 0.31 -6.31 -8.95
C ASN A 107 1.27 -7.44 -8.54
N VAL A 108 0.82 -8.38 -7.70
CA VAL A 108 1.59 -9.56 -7.31
C VAL A 108 0.68 -10.72 -6.97
N LEU A 109 1.13 -11.94 -7.28
CA LEU A 109 0.52 -13.20 -6.86
C LEU A 109 1.43 -13.86 -5.82
N ILE A 110 0.92 -14.08 -4.61
CA ILE A 110 1.62 -14.76 -3.52
C ILE A 110 1.09 -16.19 -3.46
N ALA A 111 1.93 -17.14 -3.87
CA ALA A 111 1.61 -18.58 -3.89
C ALA A 111 2.10 -19.22 -2.60
N THR A 112 1.18 -19.66 -1.74
CA THR A 112 1.47 -20.22 -0.41
C THR A 112 1.75 -21.71 -0.40
N ASN A 113 2.19 -22.24 0.76
CA ASN A 113 2.55 -23.65 1.01
C ASN A 113 3.76 -24.15 0.22
N ASN A 114 4.66 -23.27 -0.18
CA ASN A 114 5.84 -23.64 -0.99
C ASN A 114 5.48 -24.37 -2.31
N ILE A 115 4.28 -24.12 -2.85
CA ILE A 115 3.80 -24.76 -4.07
C ILE A 115 3.96 -23.78 -5.23
N THR A 116 4.84 -24.12 -6.16
CA THR A 116 4.99 -23.35 -7.40
C THR A 116 3.74 -23.52 -8.27
N PRO A 117 3.12 -22.42 -8.75
CA PRO A 117 2.00 -22.50 -9.68
C PRO A 117 2.33 -23.28 -10.95
N VAL A 118 1.31 -23.82 -11.60
CA VAL A 118 1.46 -24.58 -12.85
C VAL A 118 1.93 -23.70 -14.01
N GLU A 119 2.57 -24.28 -15.00
CA GLU A 119 3.24 -23.56 -16.09
C GLU A 119 2.35 -22.54 -16.83
N TYR A 120 1.10 -22.84 -17.08
CA TYR A 120 0.23 -21.91 -17.79
C TYR A 120 -0.16 -20.68 -16.96
N VAL A 121 -0.19 -20.78 -15.62
CA VAL A 121 -0.33 -19.61 -14.72
C VAL A 121 0.92 -18.76 -14.77
N ILE A 122 2.10 -19.40 -14.70
CA ILE A 122 3.39 -18.72 -14.82
C ILE A 122 3.50 -17.99 -16.15
N TYR A 123 3.08 -18.64 -17.24
CA TYR A 123 3.09 -18.04 -18.57
C TYR A 123 2.22 -16.79 -18.64
N GLU A 124 0.97 -16.87 -18.14
CA GLU A 124 0.03 -15.74 -18.16
C GLU A 124 0.54 -14.60 -17.25
N ALA A 125 1.06 -14.91 -16.07
CA ALA A 125 1.65 -13.92 -15.17
C ALA A 125 2.84 -13.18 -15.82
N LYS A 126 3.72 -13.90 -16.51
CA LYS A 126 4.85 -13.30 -17.25
C LYS A 126 4.37 -12.40 -18.38
N LYS A 127 3.38 -12.82 -19.16
CA LYS A 127 2.78 -12.03 -20.24
C LYS A 127 2.18 -10.72 -19.70
N LEU A 128 1.56 -10.76 -18.54
CA LEU A 128 0.97 -9.60 -17.87
C LEU A 128 2.01 -8.80 -17.04
N LYS A 129 3.26 -9.28 -16.97
CA LYS A 129 4.34 -8.70 -16.16
C LYS A 129 3.96 -8.59 -14.68
N ILE A 130 3.29 -9.61 -14.15
CA ILE A 130 2.90 -9.74 -12.75
C ILE A 130 3.86 -10.74 -12.10
N PRO A 131 4.65 -10.32 -11.09
CA PRO A 131 5.53 -11.23 -10.37
C PRO A 131 4.73 -12.23 -9.53
N ILE A 132 5.28 -13.45 -9.40
CA ILE A 132 4.78 -14.49 -8.50
C ILE A 132 5.81 -14.68 -7.40
N VAL A 133 5.38 -14.51 -6.15
CA VAL A 133 6.18 -14.78 -4.96
C VAL A 133 5.72 -16.11 -4.37
N VAL A 134 6.58 -17.13 -4.36
CA VAL A 134 6.29 -18.42 -3.74
C VAL A 134 6.82 -18.39 -2.32
N VAL A 135 5.97 -18.67 -1.33
CA VAL A 135 6.30 -18.59 0.09
C VAL A 135 6.07 -19.90 0.81
N GLU A 136 6.84 -20.14 1.86
CA GLU A 136 6.77 -21.39 2.64
C GLU A 136 5.52 -21.44 3.52
N GLU A 137 5.06 -20.28 3.98
CA GLU A 137 3.90 -20.14 4.85
C GLU A 137 2.62 -20.65 4.17
N ASN A 138 1.67 -21.10 4.97
CA ASN A 138 0.30 -21.29 4.54
C ASN A 138 -0.41 -19.92 4.39
N THR A 139 -1.64 -19.93 3.88
CA THR A 139 -2.40 -18.69 3.61
C THR A 139 -2.64 -17.87 4.87
N GLU A 140 -2.97 -18.51 5.99
CA GLU A 140 -3.27 -17.82 7.25
C GLU A 140 -2.01 -17.20 7.86
N GLU A 141 -0.91 -17.93 7.90
CA GLU A 141 0.38 -17.44 8.37
C GLU A 141 0.90 -16.28 7.50
N SER A 142 0.75 -16.39 6.18
CA SER A 142 1.14 -15.33 5.25
C SER A 142 0.37 -14.04 5.55
N ILE A 143 -0.95 -14.13 5.77
CA ILE A 143 -1.79 -12.97 6.11
C ILE A 143 -1.39 -12.39 7.46
N GLY A 144 -1.12 -13.24 8.46
CA GLY A 144 -0.65 -12.81 9.78
C GLY A 144 0.64 -11.99 9.67
N LYS A 145 1.67 -12.54 9.00
CA LYS A 145 2.95 -11.83 8.78
C LYS A 145 2.79 -10.54 7.98
N LEU A 146 1.94 -10.53 6.96
CA LEU A 146 1.66 -9.31 6.20
C LEU A 146 0.97 -8.25 7.06
N SER A 147 0.03 -8.64 7.93
CA SER A 147 -0.64 -7.72 8.85
C SER A 147 0.34 -7.11 9.85
N ASP A 148 1.19 -7.92 10.47
CA ASP A 148 2.20 -7.45 11.43
C ASP A 148 3.23 -6.53 10.78
N SER A 149 3.49 -6.74 9.50
CA SER A 149 4.44 -5.94 8.74
C SER A 149 3.94 -4.52 8.43
N PHE A 150 2.64 -4.22 8.60
CA PHE A 150 2.11 -2.87 8.37
C PHE A 150 2.61 -1.81 9.35
N GLU A 151 3.12 -2.21 10.51
CA GLU A 151 3.73 -1.27 11.47
C GLU A 151 5.09 -0.72 10.99
N ASN A 152 5.72 -1.42 10.03
CA ASN A 152 7.03 -1.08 9.48
C ASN A 152 6.91 -0.71 8.00
N TYR A 153 6.55 0.52 7.69
CA TYR A 153 6.51 1.04 6.32
C TYR A 153 7.59 2.10 6.10
N ALA A 154 8.23 2.05 4.93
CA ALA A 154 9.20 3.05 4.51
C ALA A 154 8.55 4.15 3.68
N PHE A 155 9.12 5.36 3.75
CA PHE A 155 8.68 6.52 2.96
C PHE A 155 9.70 6.85 1.86
N ASP A 156 10.23 5.83 1.21
CA ASP A 156 11.32 5.91 0.23
C ASP A 156 10.88 5.72 -1.23
N HIS A 157 9.60 5.38 -1.45
CA HIS A 157 9.07 5.19 -2.79
C HIS A 157 8.73 6.53 -3.46
N ASN A 158 9.13 6.68 -4.74
CA ASN A 158 8.95 7.92 -5.50
C ASN A 158 7.49 8.40 -5.57
N ASP A 159 6.53 7.48 -5.75
CA ASP A 159 5.11 7.83 -5.79
C ASP A 159 4.60 8.38 -4.46
N LYS A 160 5.13 7.90 -3.32
CA LYS A 160 4.81 8.46 -2.00
C LYS A 160 5.34 9.89 -1.87
N VAL A 161 6.54 10.14 -2.35
CA VAL A 161 7.14 11.49 -2.36
C VAL A 161 6.33 12.45 -3.23
N LEU A 162 5.97 12.03 -4.44
CA LEU A 162 5.14 12.84 -5.36
C LEU A 162 3.76 13.11 -4.76
N TYR A 163 3.12 12.10 -4.18
CA TYR A 163 1.83 12.26 -3.52
C TYR A 163 1.91 13.19 -2.30
N SER A 164 2.97 13.08 -1.49
CA SER A 164 3.17 13.96 -0.35
C SER A 164 3.35 15.42 -0.77
N ASN A 165 4.13 15.67 -1.82
CA ASN A 165 4.30 17.01 -2.36
C ASN A 165 2.97 17.60 -2.83
N LYS A 166 2.17 16.81 -3.53
CA LYS A 166 0.82 17.23 -3.93
C LYS A 166 -0.05 17.56 -2.72
N LEU A 167 -0.11 16.67 -1.74
CA LEU A 167 -0.91 16.84 -0.53
C LEU A 167 -0.52 18.11 0.25
N LEU A 168 0.78 18.35 0.40
CA LEU A 168 1.29 19.54 1.07
C LEU A 168 0.93 20.81 0.31
N ASN A 169 1.12 20.84 -1.00
CA ASN A 169 0.80 22.03 -1.84
C ASN A 169 -0.69 22.34 -1.86
N GLU A 170 -1.56 21.33 -1.77
CA GLU A 170 -3.02 21.54 -1.75
C GLU A 170 -3.55 22.00 -0.39
N ASN A 171 -2.85 21.72 0.70
CA ASN A 171 -3.36 21.93 2.06
C ASN A 171 -2.57 22.97 2.87
N ILE A 172 -1.38 23.36 2.44
CA ILE A 172 -0.53 24.32 3.16
C ILE A 172 -0.36 25.60 2.31
N ASN A 173 -0.69 26.72 2.91
CA ASN A 173 -0.26 28.01 2.38
C ASN A 173 1.19 28.27 2.83
N PHE A 174 2.14 28.02 1.95
CA PHE A 174 3.57 28.19 2.26
C PHE A 174 3.96 29.64 2.49
N GLU A 175 3.32 30.62 1.86
CA GLU A 175 3.57 32.04 2.09
C GLU A 175 3.24 32.40 3.55
N GLU A 176 2.06 32.02 4.01
CA GLU A 176 1.64 32.23 5.39
C GLU A 176 2.53 31.48 6.39
N LEU A 177 3.01 30.28 6.03
CA LEU A 177 3.95 29.52 6.84
C LEU A 177 5.28 30.27 6.99
N PHE A 178 5.85 30.80 5.89
CA PHE A 178 7.10 31.55 5.91
C PHE A 178 6.98 32.86 6.66
N ASP A 179 5.84 33.56 6.55
CA ASP A 179 5.58 34.80 7.30
C ASP A 179 5.60 34.56 8.81
N VAL A 180 5.04 33.42 9.26
CA VAL A 180 5.06 33.04 10.68
C VAL A 180 6.47 32.79 11.19
N PHE A 181 7.34 32.19 10.38
CA PHE A 181 8.75 31.95 10.74
C PHE A 181 9.65 33.18 10.58
N SER A 182 9.30 34.09 9.70
CA SER A 182 10.07 35.31 9.43
C SER A 182 9.70 36.46 10.36
N ALA A 183 8.66 36.34 11.18
CA ALA A 183 8.25 37.37 12.13
C ALA A 183 9.37 37.60 13.17
N PRO A 184 9.85 38.83 13.37
CA PRO A 184 10.91 39.11 14.33
C PRO A 184 10.46 38.70 15.73
N ILE A 185 11.36 38.02 16.45
CA ILE A 185 11.17 37.69 17.86
C ILE A 185 11.14 38.99 18.63
N THR A 186 9.95 39.53 18.88
CA THR A 186 9.77 40.64 19.81
C THR A 186 10.04 40.10 21.23
N LYS A 187 11.13 40.59 21.84
CA LYS A 187 11.47 40.31 23.22
C LYS A 187 10.44 40.86 24.20
#